data_769b5993b1a496bdeca37f226b94edcd
#
_entry.id   769b5993b1a496bdeca37f226b94edcd
#
_cell.length_a   1.000
_cell.length_b   1.000
_cell.length_c   1.000
_cell.angle_alpha   90.00
_cell.angle_beta   90.00
_cell.angle_gamma   90.00
#
_symmetry.space_group_name_H-M   'P 1'
#
loop_
_entity.id
_entity.type
_entity.pdbx_description
1 polymer ?
#
loop_
_entity_poly.entity_id
_entity_poly.type
_entity_poly.pdbx_seq_one_letter_code
_entity_poly.pdbx_strand_id
1 'polypeptide(L)'
;QLYDGKNLSTRKNETEFIDIQNYISQSKRLKFCAFQICQCNINHFQSLQELKHLNFEIPQTQFTNFISDIEIYLQCWREGKLFTSYPTNGLVLKINSRKLQKYLGENNLSIPWAYAIN
;
A
#
# COMPACT_ATOMS: atom_id res chain seq x y z
N GLN A 1 -3.73 -6.06 1.24
CA GLN A 1 -4.20 -5.96 -0.15
C GLN A 1 -3.81 -7.20 -0.93
N LEU A 2 -4.74 -7.79 -1.67
CA LEU A 2 -4.50 -8.93 -2.54
C LEU A 2 -4.28 -8.45 -3.98
N TYR A 3 -3.26 -9.00 -4.64
CA TYR A 3 -2.91 -8.62 -6.00
C TYR A 3 -2.37 -9.82 -6.78
N ASP A 4 -2.90 -10.08 -7.99
CA ASP A 4 -2.43 -11.10 -8.91
C ASP A 4 -2.29 -10.61 -10.34
N GLY A 5 -2.40 -9.31 -10.59
CA GLY A 5 -2.47 -8.72 -11.91
C GLY A 5 -3.89 -8.61 -12.48
N LYS A 6 -4.87 -9.14 -11.77
CA LYS A 6 -6.30 -9.05 -12.14
C LYS A 6 -7.10 -8.63 -10.92
N ASN A 7 -8.16 -7.86 -11.15
CA ASN A 7 -9.01 -7.41 -10.07
C ASN A 7 -10.06 -8.48 -9.74
N LEU A 8 -10.00 -9.01 -8.52
CA LEU A 8 -10.97 -9.98 -8.03
C LEU A 8 -12.17 -9.34 -7.32
N SER A 9 -12.15 -8.04 -7.10
CA SER A 9 -13.17 -7.34 -6.32
C SER A 9 -14.54 -7.27 -7.00
N THR A 10 -14.63 -7.57 -8.29
CA THR A 10 -15.88 -7.51 -9.05
C THR A 10 -16.68 -8.80 -9.01
N ARG A 11 -16.22 -9.82 -8.34
CA ARG A 11 -16.93 -11.09 -8.28
C ARG A 11 -18.16 -10.95 -7.40
N LYS A 12 -19.34 -11.27 -7.95
CA LYS A 12 -20.62 -11.08 -7.28
C LYS A 12 -21.39 -12.36 -6.99
N ASN A 13 -21.07 -13.47 -7.66
CA ASN A 13 -21.83 -14.71 -7.56
C ASN A 13 -20.94 -15.81 -7.01
N GLU A 14 -20.62 -15.70 -5.76
CA GLU A 14 -19.67 -16.57 -5.07
C GLU A 14 -20.26 -17.91 -4.70
N THR A 15 -21.56 -18.10 -4.90
CA THR A 15 -22.26 -19.30 -4.42
C THR A 15 -22.14 -20.50 -5.36
N GLU A 16 -21.69 -20.30 -6.59
CA GLU A 16 -21.52 -21.39 -7.52
C GLU A 16 -20.22 -22.14 -7.30
N PHE A 17 -20.26 -23.47 -7.39
CA PHE A 17 -19.11 -24.33 -7.17
C PHE A 17 -17.96 -24.02 -8.12
N ILE A 18 -18.28 -23.73 -9.39
CA ILE A 18 -17.27 -23.36 -10.40
C ILE A 18 -16.52 -22.09 -10.00
N ASP A 19 -17.23 -21.10 -9.46
CA ASP A 19 -16.60 -19.85 -9.02
C ASP A 19 -15.66 -20.07 -7.85
N ILE A 20 -16.01 -20.96 -6.92
CA ILE A 20 -15.17 -21.31 -5.81
C ILE A 20 -13.88 -21.98 -6.30
N GLN A 21 -13.99 -22.89 -7.26
CA GLN A 21 -12.80 -23.56 -7.83
C GLN A 21 -11.91 -22.58 -8.57
N ASN A 22 -12.49 -21.66 -9.33
CA ASN A 22 -11.73 -20.60 -10.01
C ASN A 22 -11.03 -19.70 -9.01
N TYR A 23 -11.70 -19.35 -7.92
CA TYR A 23 -11.11 -18.56 -6.86
C TYR A 23 -9.90 -19.28 -6.24
N ILE A 24 -10.03 -20.56 -5.90
CA ILE A 24 -8.93 -21.36 -5.34
C ILE A 24 -7.75 -21.43 -6.30
N SER A 25 -8.02 -21.65 -7.58
CA SER A 25 -6.98 -21.68 -8.60
C SER A 25 -6.25 -20.35 -8.72
N GLN A 26 -7.00 -19.24 -8.70
CA GLN A 26 -6.42 -17.90 -8.77
C GLN A 26 -5.68 -17.51 -7.48
N SER A 27 -6.15 -17.97 -6.31
CA SER A 27 -5.53 -17.63 -5.03
C SER A 27 -4.07 -18.09 -4.94
N LYS A 28 -3.71 -19.14 -5.66
CA LYS A 28 -2.31 -19.61 -5.72
C LYS A 28 -1.37 -18.60 -6.37
N ARG A 29 -1.90 -17.68 -7.17
CA ARG A 29 -1.13 -16.61 -7.84
C ARG A 29 -1.25 -15.28 -7.13
N LEU A 30 -2.11 -15.19 -6.11
CA LEU A 30 -2.31 -13.95 -5.36
C LEU A 30 -1.10 -13.68 -4.49
N LYS A 31 -0.79 -12.39 -4.37
CA LYS A 31 0.20 -11.91 -3.42
C LYS A 31 -0.49 -11.04 -2.38
N PHE A 32 -0.12 -11.23 -1.14
CA PHE A 32 -0.60 -10.39 -0.05
C PHE A 32 0.46 -9.35 0.28
N CYS A 33 0.03 -8.10 0.33
CA CYS A 33 0.91 -7.00 0.69
C CYS A 33 0.28 -6.25 1.86
N ALA A 34 0.96 -6.24 3.01
CA ALA A 34 0.51 -5.52 4.19
C ALA A 34 1.03 -4.08 4.11
N PHE A 35 0.14 -3.10 4.17
CA PHE A 35 0.51 -1.71 3.96
C PHE A 35 0.27 -0.81 5.18
N GLN A 36 -0.27 -1.35 6.26
CA GLN A 36 -0.54 -0.55 7.45
C GLN A 36 -0.76 -1.44 8.65
N ILE A 37 -0.27 -1.01 9.81
CA ILE A 37 -0.67 -1.55 11.11
C ILE A 37 -1.69 -0.59 11.72
N CYS A 38 -2.87 -1.08 12.01
CA CYS A 38 -3.91 -0.29 12.64
C CYS A 38 -3.63 -0.16 14.15
N GLN A 39 -4.00 0.99 14.72
CA GLN A 39 -3.93 1.24 16.16
C GLN A 39 -2.54 1.03 16.78
N CYS A 40 -1.48 1.33 16.04
CA CYS A 40 -0.13 1.26 16.57
C CYS A 40 0.34 2.65 17.03
N ASN A 41 1.35 2.66 17.91
CA ASN A 41 1.91 3.89 18.48
C ASN A 41 3.26 4.28 17.85
N ILE A 42 3.80 3.47 16.97
CA ILE A 42 5.07 3.77 16.29
C ILE A 42 4.80 4.48 14.97
N ASN A 43 5.82 5.16 14.46
CA ASN A 43 5.74 5.87 13.19
C ASN A 43 5.44 4.91 12.04
N HIS A 44 4.87 5.44 10.97
CA HIS A 44 4.41 4.64 9.85
C HIS A 44 5.56 3.81 9.23
N PHE A 45 6.70 4.44 8.98
CA PHE A 45 7.85 3.72 8.39
C PHE A 45 8.33 2.60 9.31
N GLN A 46 8.41 2.84 10.61
CA GLN A 46 8.75 1.81 11.58
C GLN A 46 7.74 0.67 11.58
N SER A 47 6.46 0.99 11.46
CA SER A 47 5.41 -0.05 11.41
C SER A 47 5.56 -0.92 10.18
N LEU A 48 5.94 -0.36 9.04
CA LEU A 48 6.23 -1.15 7.84
C LEU A 48 7.43 -2.07 8.04
N GLN A 49 8.49 -1.59 8.73
CA GLN A 49 9.64 -2.42 9.05
C GLN A 49 9.27 -3.58 9.98
N GLU A 50 8.37 -3.35 10.94
CA GLU A 50 7.86 -4.42 11.80
C GLU A 50 7.09 -5.47 11.00
N LEU A 51 6.26 -5.04 10.06
CA LEU A 51 5.55 -5.97 9.16
C LEU A 51 6.54 -6.81 8.34
N LYS A 52 7.61 -6.19 7.87
CA LYS A 52 8.66 -6.90 7.13
C LYS A 52 9.37 -7.92 8.01
N HIS A 53 9.64 -7.58 9.27
CA HIS A 53 10.22 -8.52 10.24
C HIS A 53 9.31 -9.72 10.49
N LEU A 54 8.01 -9.54 10.40
CA LEU A 54 7.03 -10.61 10.53
C LEU A 54 6.82 -11.39 9.22
N ASN A 55 7.68 -11.15 8.24
CA ASN A 55 7.66 -11.80 6.93
C ASN A 55 6.47 -11.44 6.04
N PHE A 56 5.84 -10.31 6.28
CA PHE A 56 4.87 -9.76 5.32
C PHE A 56 5.60 -9.00 4.22
N GLU A 57 5.09 -9.10 3.00
CA GLU A 57 5.48 -8.15 1.95
C GLU A 57 4.85 -6.80 2.27
N ILE A 58 5.60 -5.74 2.05
CA ILE A 58 5.17 -4.36 2.23
C ILE A 58 5.31 -3.60 0.92
N PRO A 59 4.56 -2.48 0.73
CA PRO A 59 4.78 -1.63 -0.44
C PRO A 59 6.21 -1.09 -0.46
N GLN A 60 6.76 -0.91 -1.64
CA GLN A 60 8.03 -0.22 -1.78
C GLN A 60 7.88 1.20 -1.26
N THR A 61 8.78 1.60 -0.38
CA THR A 61 8.63 2.84 0.38
C THR A 61 9.99 3.52 0.53
N GLN A 62 10.00 4.83 0.35
CA GLN A 62 11.13 5.69 0.68
C GLN A 62 10.72 6.62 1.80
N PHE A 63 11.61 6.79 2.76
CA PHE A 63 11.41 7.71 3.88
C PHE A 63 12.38 8.88 3.75
N THR A 64 11.89 10.07 3.99
CA THR A 64 12.73 11.27 4.03
C THR A 64 12.18 12.29 5.01
N ASN A 65 13.08 13.11 5.55
CA ASN A 65 12.73 14.28 6.34
C ASN A 65 12.73 15.57 5.50
N PHE A 66 13.04 15.50 4.21
CA PHE A 66 13.26 16.68 3.38
C PHE A 66 12.30 16.70 2.19
N ILE A 67 11.61 17.82 2.01
CA ILE A 67 10.68 18.00 0.89
C ILE A 67 11.40 17.91 -0.46
N SER A 68 12.65 18.38 -0.53
CA SER A 68 13.44 18.31 -1.77
C SER A 68 13.67 16.87 -2.24
N ASP A 69 13.77 15.92 -1.35
CA ASP A 69 13.92 14.51 -1.72
C ASP A 69 12.66 13.95 -2.37
N ILE A 70 11.50 14.44 -1.98
CA ILE A 70 10.22 14.01 -2.56
C ILE A 70 10.18 14.33 -4.05
N GLU A 71 10.65 15.49 -4.45
CA GLU A 71 10.71 15.89 -5.87
C GLU A 71 11.63 14.94 -6.64
N ILE A 72 12.77 14.60 -6.07
CA ILE A 72 13.72 13.67 -6.67
C ILE A 72 13.08 12.29 -6.82
N TYR A 73 12.41 11.79 -5.80
CA TYR A 73 11.74 10.48 -5.85
C TYR A 73 10.61 10.47 -6.87
N LEU A 74 9.83 11.52 -6.97
CA LEU A 74 8.79 11.64 -7.99
C LEU A 74 9.36 11.59 -9.41
N GLN A 75 10.46 12.30 -9.63
CA GLN A 75 11.11 12.28 -10.92
C GLN A 75 11.66 10.89 -11.26
N CYS A 76 12.33 10.26 -10.30
CA CYS A 76 12.85 8.90 -10.49
C CYS A 76 11.72 7.90 -10.79
N TRP A 77 10.59 8.04 -10.11
CA TRP A 77 9.43 7.19 -10.38
C TRP A 77 8.88 7.40 -11.79
N ARG A 78 8.74 8.65 -12.22
CA ARG A 78 8.26 8.98 -13.57
C ARG A 78 9.19 8.44 -14.66
N GLU A 79 10.49 8.37 -14.38
CA GLU A 79 11.48 7.81 -15.28
C GLU A 79 11.57 6.27 -15.23
N GLY A 80 10.76 5.63 -14.41
CA GLY A 80 10.77 4.17 -14.28
C GLY A 80 11.97 3.61 -13.52
N LYS A 81 12.60 4.43 -12.65
CA LYS A 81 13.81 4.06 -11.90
C LYS A 81 13.54 3.78 -10.42
N LEU A 82 12.31 3.99 -9.95
CA LEU A 82 11.96 3.81 -8.54
C LEU A 82 10.61 3.10 -8.44
N PHE A 83 10.48 2.23 -7.45
CA PHE A 83 9.27 1.46 -7.19
C PHE A 83 8.86 0.59 -8.39
N THR A 84 9.81 -0.20 -8.88
CA THR A 84 9.67 -0.92 -10.15
C THR A 84 9.20 -2.37 -10.00
N SER A 85 9.04 -2.88 -8.79
CA SER A 85 8.66 -4.28 -8.58
C SER A 85 7.24 -4.61 -9.04
N TYR A 86 6.35 -3.61 -9.06
CA TYR A 86 4.97 -3.76 -9.50
C TYR A 86 4.57 -2.58 -10.36
N PRO A 87 3.62 -2.76 -11.30
CA PRO A 87 3.04 -1.63 -12.01
C PRO A 87 2.35 -0.69 -11.04
N THR A 88 2.55 0.61 -11.22
CA THR A 88 1.93 1.63 -10.36
C THR A 88 1.28 2.70 -11.22
N ASN A 89 0.13 3.17 -10.78
CA ASN A 89 -0.59 4.28 -11.42
C ASN A 89 -0.34 5.61 -10.70
N GLY A 90 0.32 5.56 -9.55
CA GLY A 90 0.59 6.75 -8.76
C GLY A 90 1.38 6.43 -7.52
N LEU A 91 1.75 7.46 -6.80
CA LEU A 91 2.42 7.36 -5.51
C LEU A 91 1.53 7.92 -4.41
N VAL A 92 1.76 7.47 -3.19
CA VAL A 92 1.09 8.02 -2.01
C VAL A 92 2.14 8.61 -1.09
N LEU A 93 2.01 9.90 -0.80
CA LEU A 93 2.78 10.57 0.23
C LEU A 93 2.04 10.42 1.55
N LYS A 94 2.75 10.03 2.59
CA LYS A 94 2.17 9.88 3.93
C LYS A 94 3.01 10.59 4.97
N ILE A 95 2.35 11.23 5.91
CA ILE A 95 3.02 11.75 7.11
C ILE A 95 3.46 10.57 7.96
N ASN A 96 4.74 10.51 8.28
CA ASN A 96 5.32 9.39 9.02
C ASN A 96 4.98 9.45 10.51
N SER A 97 4.85 10.63 11.08
CA SER A 97 4.62 10.80 12.52
C SER A 97 3.23 10.32 12.92
N ARG A 98 3.17 9.31 13.77
CA ARG A 98 1.89 8.80 14.30
C ARG A 98 1.15 9.85 15.10
N LYS A 99 1.88 10.67 15.84
CA LYS A 99 1.31 11.76 16.60
C LYS A 99 0.61 12.77 15.70
N LEU A 100 1.25 13.16 14.59
CA LEU A 100 0.65 14.06 13.61
C LEU A 100 -0.54 13.44 12.89
N GLN A 101 -0.46 12.15 12.56
CA GLN A 101 -1.59 11.44 11.97
C GLN A 101 -2.82 11.49 12.88
N LYS A 102 -2.62 11.22 14.17
CA LYS A 102 -3.70 11.28 15.16
C LYS A 102 -4.25 12.68 15.32
N TYR A 103 -3.38 13.68 15.31
CA TYR A 103 -3.79 15.09 15.41
C TYR A 103 -4.65 15.50 14.21
N LEU A 104 -4.26 15.12 13.01
CA LEU A 104 -5.03 15.43 11.80
C LEU A 104 -6.32 14.63 11.69
N GLY A 105 -6.36 13.45 12.33
CA GLY A 105 -7.53 12.58 12.30
C GLY A 105 -7.79 11.96 10.95
N GLU A 106 -8.92 11.28 10.84
CA GLU A 106 -9.42 10.71 9.61
C GLU A 106 -10.93 10.57 9.69
N ASN A 107 -11.60 10.56 8.54
CA ASN A 107 -13.04 10.33 8.48
C ASN A 107 -13.36 9.38 7.34
N ASN A 108 -14.65 9.08 7.14
CA ASN A 108 -15.09 8.13 6.12
C ASN A 108 -14.80 8.59 4.67
N LEU A 109 -14.49 9.87 4.47
CA LEU A 109 -14.32 10.46 3.16
C LEU A 109 -12.85 10.79 2.84
N SER A 110 -12.00 10.98 3.86
CA SER A 110 -10.64 11.40 3.61
C SER A 110 -9.68 10.97 4.72
N ILE A 111 -8.43 10.84 4.34
CA ILE A 111 -7.31 10.61 5.26
C ILE A 111 -6.36 11.79 5.07
N PRO A 112 -6.41 12.81 5.93
CA PRO A 112 -5.66 14.05 5.70
C PRO A 112 -4.15 13.92 5.82
N TRP A 113 -3.64 12.80 6.33
CA TRP A 113 -2.21 12.55 6.44
C TRP A 113 -1.65 11.71 5.28
N ALA A 114 -2.46 11.45 4.28
CA ALA A 114 -2.05 10.72 3.06
C ALA A 114 -2.52 11.48 1.82
N TYR A 115 -1.66 11.58 0.82
CA TYR A 115 -1.95 12.31 -0.41
C TYR A 115 -1.50 11.49 -1.62
N ALA A 116 -2.42 11.24 -2.54
CA ALA A 116 -2.13 10.48 -3.77
C ALA A 116 -1.67 11.41 -4.89
N ILE A 117 -0.63 11.00 -5.58
CA ILE A 117 -0.06 11.69 -6.74
C ILE A 117 -0.10 10.73 -7.93
N ASN A 118 -0.68 11.18 -9.00
CA ASN A 118 -0.71 10.42 -10.26
C ASN A 118 0.36 10.86 -11.24
#